data_9b864b216c7585c117f1a01a2648bacf
#
_entry.id   9b864b216c7585c117f1a01a2648bacf
#
_cell.length_a   1.000
_cell.length_b   1.000
_cell.length_c   1.000
_cell.angle_alpha   90.00
_cell.angle_beta   90.00
_cell.angle_gamma   90.00
#
_symmetry.space_group_name_H-M   'P 1'
#
loop_
_entity.id
_entity.type
_entity.pdbx_description
1 polymer ?
#
loop_
_entity_poly.entity_id
_entity_poly.type
_entity_poly.pdbx_seq_one_letter_code
_entity_poly.pdbx_strand_id
1 'polypeptide(L)'
;KLPSFLNAADYLTLLNNINIQETGTELYSPELIDKYRSGYDTELYPDIDWIDAITKDVAHNTRASFDLSGGNEKLRYSFVGAYYNEAGITESDKTQNWNSNISVNRFNLRTNVDMNVTSSTLLTFNIGGYLQQRNAPKDGIDDIFGAAFKATPYMVPLIYENGALPKPRENENPWAKLTQSGFKREAESKLETLFAVEQDLKCILPGLKIKGIFSYDYYSRNGVNRGKAPRYYS
;
A
#
# COMPACT_ATOMS: atom_id res chain seq x y z
N LYS A 1 -15.81 -0.72 7.76
CA LYS A 1 -16.57 0.45 7.31
C LYS A 1 -15.92 1.67 7.92
N LEU A 2 -15.59 2.66 7.13
CA LEU A 2 -15.07 3.95 7.61
C LEU A 2 -16.22 4.72 8.31
N PRO A 3 -15.92 5.55 9.32
CA PRO A 3 -16.93 6.39 9.95
C PRO A 3 -17.45 7.45 8.97
N SER A 4 -18.69 7.84 9.11
CA SER A 4 -19.25 9.00 8.40
C SER A 4 -19.10 10.24 9.28
N PHE A 5 -18.74 11.35 8.66
CA PHE A 5 -18.56 12.63 9.33
C PHE A 5 -19.72 13.57 9.03
N LEU A 6 -19.88 14.58 9.87
CA LEU A 6 -20.85 15.66 9.62
C LEU A 6 -20.33 16.52 8.46
N ASN A 7 -21.25 17.00 7.62
CA ASN A 7 -20.95 18.06 6.67
C ASN A 7 -20.68 19.41 7.39
N ALA A 8 -20.16 20.37 6.65
CA ALA A 8 -19.78 21.66 7.23
C ALA A 8 -20.94 22.38 7.92
N ALA A 9 -22.13 22.44 7.31
CA ALA A 9 -23.29 23.11 7.86
C ALA A 9 -23.77 22.45 9.17
N ASP A 10 -23.83 21.12 9.21
CA ASP A 10 -24.26 20.38 10.40
C ASP A 10 -23.21 20.46 11.50
N TYR A 11 -21.92 20.46 11.14
CA TYR A 11 -20.82 20.65 12.10
C TYR A 11 -20.87 22.04 12.75
N LEU A 12 -21.04 23.11 11.96
CA LEU A 12 -21.19 24.48 12.49
C LEU A 12 -22.44 24.64 13.35
N THR A 13 -23.55 23.98 12.95
CA THR A 13 -24.78 23.95 13.75
C THR A 13 -24.54 23.24 15.09
N LEU A 14 -23.81 22.14 15.12
CA LEU A 14 -23.42 21.44 16.35
C LEU A 14 -22.57 22.34 17.26
N LEU A 15 -21.60 23.07 16.71
CA LEU A 15 -20.78 24.03 17.48
C LEU A 15 -21.62 25.17 18.06
N ASN A 16 -22.58 25.70 17.30
CA ASN A 16 -23.52 26.67 17.82
C ASN A 16 -24.33 26.13 19.00
N ASN A 17 -24.87 24.92 18.87
CA ASN A 17 -25.65 24.31 19.95
C ASN A 17 -24.83 24.14 21.25
N ILE A 18 -23.56 23.73 21.11
CA ILE A 18 -22.65 23.62 22.27
C ILE A 18 -22.42 25.02 22.89
N ASN A 19 -22.05 25.99 22.06
CA ASN A 19 -21.75 27.35 22.58
C ASN A 19 -22.96 28.04 23.20
N ILE A 20 -24.15 27.85 22.64
CA ILE A 20 -25.39 28.37 23.23
C ILE A 20 -25.63 27.78 24.62
N GLN A 21 -25.37 26.48 24.82
CA GLN A 21 -25.48 25.84 26.13
C GLN A 21 -24.47 26.41 27.15
N GLU A 22 -23.27 26.77 26.71
CA GLU A 22 -22.19 27.25 27.57
C GLU A 22 -22.27 28.76 27.84
N THR A 23 -22.58 29.56 26.80
CA THR A 23 -22.46 31.04 26.85
C THR A 23 -23.75 31.78 26.55
N GLY A 24 -24.78 31.08 26.05
CA GLY A 24 -26.04 31.71 25.62
C GLY A 24 -25.99 32.41 24.26
N THR A 25 -24.88 32.30 23.49
CA THR A 25 -24.68 33.00 22.22
C THR A 25 -24.32 32.08 21.08
N GLU A 26 -24.66 32.47 19.85
CA GLU A 26 -24.22 31.77 18.64
C GLU A 26 -22.77 32.14 18.26
N LEU A 27 -21.97 31.17 17.77
CA LEU A 27 -20.65 31.43 17.21
C LEU A 27 -20.72 31.80 15.73
N TYR A 28 -21.66 31.21 15.00
CA TYR A 28 -21.82 31.35 13.55
C TYR A 28 -23.26 31.80 13.24
N SER A 29 -23.40 32.79 12.37
CA SER A 29 -24.74 33.27 11.99
C SER A 29 -25.48 32.25 11.12
N PRO A 30 -26.81 32.20 11.13
CA PRO A 30 -27.60 31.34 10.26
C PRO A 30 -27.30 31.55 8.77
N GLU A 31 -27.04 32.78 8.35
CA GLU A 31 -26.72 33.14 6.97
C GLU A 31 -25.37 32.50 6.53
N LEU A 32 -24.39 32.42 7.44
CA LEU A 32 -23.12 31.78 7.19
C LEU A 32 -23.30 30.27 7.01
N ILE A 33 -24.06 29.63 7.91
CA ILE A 33 -24.35 28.19 7.83
C ILE A 33 -25.11 27.87 6.55
N ASP A 34 -26.03 28.72 6.11
CA ASP A 34 -26.77 28.54 4.86
C ASP A 34 -25.87 28.65 3.62
N LYS A 35 -24.81 29.45 3.64
CA LYS A 35 -23.81 29.49 2.57
C LYS A 35 -23.07 28.15 2.42
N TYR A 36 -22.67 27.51 3.53
CA TYR A 36 -22.10 26.18 3.53
C TYR A 36 -23.11 25.14 3.04
N ARG A 37 -24.35 25.19 3.52
CA ARG A 37 -25.42 24.26 3.16
C ARG A 37 -25.81 24.34 1.69
N SER A 38 -25.81 25.53 1.12
CA SER A 38 -26.18 25.77 -0.29
C SER A 38 -25.04 25.55 -1.26
N GLY A 39 -23.79 25.41 -0.79
CA GLY A 39 -22.62 25.37 -1.66
C GLY A 39 -22.42 26.65 -2.47
N TYR A 40 -22.73 27.82 -1.87
CA TYR A 40 -22.74 29.12 -2.53
C TYR A 40 -21.42 29.44 -3.23
N ASP A 41 -20.30 29.10 -2.59
CA ASP A 41 -18.95 29.24 -3.12
C ASP A 41 -18.07 28.20 -2.43
N THR A 42 -17.68 27.18 -3.13
CA THR A 42 -16.97 26.03 -2.56
C THR A 42 -15.50 26.33 -2.20
N GLU A 43 -14.94 27.42 -2.67
CA GLU A 43 -13.61 27.88 -2.26
C GLU A 43 -13.66 28.66 -0.96
N LEU A 44 -14.68 29.54 -0.79
CA LEU A 44 -14.85 30.35 0.41
C LEU A 44 -15.57 29.59 1.52
N TYR A 45 -16.49 28.70 1.17
CA TYR A 45 -17.33 27.91 2.08
C TYR A 45 -17.22 26.42 1.77
N PRO A 46 -16.02 25.83 1.95
CA PRO A 46 -15.78 24.42 1.61
C PRO A 46 -16.56 23.48 2.53
N ASP A 47 -16.96 22.34 1.95
CA ASP A 47 -17.57 21.22 2.66
C ASP A 47 -16.91 19.94 2.21
N ILE A 48 -15.86 19.51 2.89
CA ILE A 48 -15.00 18.41 2.49
C ILE A 48 -15.13 17.25 3.48
N ASP A 49 -15.57 16.09 3.00
CA ASP A 49 -15.32 14.82 3.69
C ASP A 49 -13.86 14.40 3.42
N TRP A 50 -13.01 14.65 4.40
CA TRP A 50 -11.56 14.38 4.25
C TRP A 50 -11.24 12.91 4.12
N ILE A 51 -12.05 12.01 4.64
CA ILE A 51 -11.86 10.57 4.47
C ILE A 51 -12.17 10.17 3.03
N ASP A 52 -13.31 10.61 2.51
CA ASP A 52 -13.70 10.36 1.12
C ASP A 52 -12.69 10.99 0.14
N ALA A 53 -12.23 12.20 0.42
CA ALA A 53 -11.25 12.91 -0.40
C ALA A 53 -9.90 12.18 -0.54
N ILE A 54 -9.49 11.41 0.47
CA ILE A 54 -8.20 10.68 0.45
C ILE A 54 -8.34 9.19 0.16
N THR A 55 -9.57 8.66 0.04
CA THR A 55 -9.81 7.24 -0.19
C THR A 55 -10.68 6.99 -1.41
N LYS A 56 -10.43 5.86 -2.06
CA LYS A 56 -11.25 5.32 -3.14
C LYS A 56 -12.32 4.42 -2.58
N ASP A 57 -13.46 4.37 -3.24
CA ASP A 57 -14.52 3.42 -2.91
C ASP A 57 -14.09 1.96 -3.08
N VAL A 58 -13.25 1.70 -4.07
CA VAL A 58 -12.83 0.34 -4.45
C VAL A 58 -11.34 0.29 -4.76
N ALA A 59 -10.68 -0.74 -4.24
CA ALA A 59 -9.32 -1.13 -4.64
C ALA A 59 -9.34 -2.50 -5.30
N HIS A 60 -8.58 -2.65 -6.38
CA HIS A 60 -8.50 -3.90 -7.13
C HIS A 60 -7.26 -4.69 -6.74
N ASN A 61 -7.47 -5.97 -6.39
CA ASN A 61 -6.41 -6.92 -6.15
C ASN A 61 -6.43 -7.97 -7.25
N THR A 62 -5.25 -8.29 -7.78
CA THR A 62 -5.10 -9.30 -8.82
C THR A 62 -4.17 -10.39 -8.31
N ARG A 63 -4.58 -11.65 -8.48
CA ARG A 63 -3.73 -12.80 -8.24
C ARG A 63 -3.81 -13.74 -9.44
N ALA A 64 -2.65 -14.13 -9.94
CA ALA A 64 -2.52 -15.15 -10.96
C ALA A 64 -1.47 -16.18 -10.50
N SER A 65 -1.71 -17.46 -10.74
CA SER A 65 -0.75 -18.51 -10.46
C SER A 65 -0.74 -19.51 -11.61
N PHE A 66 0.43 -20.06 -11.85
CA PHE A 66 0.69 -21.11 -12.82
C PHE A 66 1.46 -22.22 -12.13
N ASP A 67 1.00 -23.45 -12.31
CA ASP A 67 1.59 -24.64 -11.75
C ASP A 67 1.80 -25.67 -12.87
N LEU A 68 3.02 -26.17 -12.97
CA LEU A 68 3.41 -27.20 -13.92
C LEU A 68 4.19 -28.26 -13.18
N SER A 69 3.73 -29.50 -13.23
CA SER A 69 4.46 -30.63 -12.67
C SER A 69 4.41 -31.82 -13.62
N GLY A 70 5.46 -32.64 -13.56
CA GLY A 70 5.56 -33.81 -14.39
C GLY A 70 6.78 -34.62 -14.07
N GLY A 71 6.94 -35.69 -14.83
CA GLY A 71 8.13 -36.51 -14.70
C GLY A 71 7.93 -37.96 -15.06
N ASN A 72 8.98 -38.70 -14.87
CA ASN A 72 9.06 -40.16 -15.03
C ASN A 72 9.98 -40.75 -13.95
N GLU A 73 10.38 -42.03 -14.08
CA GLU A 73 11.28 -42.68 -13.11
C GLU A 73 12.66 -42.02 -13.00
N LYS A 74 13.12 -41.31 -14.05
CA LYS A 74 14.43 -40.66 -14.09
C LYS A 74 14.40 -39.20 -13.66
N LEU A 75 13.31 -38.49 -13.96
CA LEU A 75 13.21 -37.08 -13.73
C LEU A 75 11.82 -36.72 -13.22
N ARG A 76 11.72 -35.99 -12.11
CA ARG A 76 10.51 -35.38 -11.58
C ARG A 76 10.76 -33.91 -11.44
N TYR A 77 9.79 -33.11 -11.82
CA TYR A 77 9.88 -31.65 -11.68
C TYR A 77 8.57 -31.05 -11.30
N SER A 78 8.64 -29.94 -10.58
CA SER A 78 7.54 -29.02 -10.37
C SER A 78 8.02 -27.58 -10.51
N PHE A 79 7.18 -26.77 -11.11
CA PHE A 79 7.39 -25.34 -11.29
C PHE A 79 6.13 -24.62 -10.88
N VAL A 80 6.24 -23.63 -9.99
CA VAL A 80 5.13 -22.77 -9.54
C VAL A 80 5.54 -21.34 -9.74
N GLY A 81 4.77 -20.60 -10.54
CA GLY A 81 4.87 -19.17 -10.71
C GLY A 81 3.62 -18.50 -10.16
N ALA A 82 3.76 -17.41 -9.44
CA ALA A 82 2.63 -16.61 -8.97
C ALA A 82 2.92 -15.11 -9.03
N TYR A 83 1.92 -14.38 -9.48
CA TYR A 83 1.88 -12.93 -9.47
C TYR A 83 0.79 -12.45 -8.53
N TYR A 84 1.10 -11.44 -7.76
CA TYR A 84 0.18 -10.78 -6.86
C TYR A 84 0.34 -9.27 -7.00
N ASN A 85 -0.77 -8.60 -7.25
CA ASN A 85 -0.88 -7.14 -7.23
C ASN A 85 -1.96 -6.72 -6.22
N GLU A 86 -1.60 -5.83 -5.33
CA GLU A 86 -2.50 -5.20 -4.38
C GLU A 86 -2.44 -3.70 -4.57
N ALA A 87 -3.57 -3.09 -4.91
CA ALA A 87 -3.72 -1.65 -4.96
C ALA A 87 -4.31 -1.15 -3.64
N GLY A 88 -3.74 -0.08 -3.09
CA GLY A 88 -4.29 0.60 -1.92
C GLY A 88 -5.55 1.39 -2.24
N ILE A 89 -6.33 1.64 -1.21
CA ILE A 89 -7.56 2.45 -1.29
C ILE A 89 -7.28 3.95 -1.30
N THR A 90 -6.04 4.39 -1.17
CA THR A 90 -5.72 5.83 -1.15
C THR A 90 -5.82 6.46 -2.52
N GLU A 91 -6.26 7.71 -2.56
CA GLU A 91 -6.26 8.52 -3.77
C GLU A 91 -4.84 8.90 -4.22
N SER A 92 -4.74 9.42 -5.43
CA SER A 92 -3.48 9.92 -5.99
C SER A 92 -3.73 11.16 -6.84
N ASP A 93 -2.84 12.13 -6.75
CA ASP A 93 -2.87 13.30 -7.61
C ASP A 93 -2.14 13.00 -8.93
N LYS A 94 -2.91 13.02 -10.03
CA LYS A 94 -2.40 12.74 -11.38
C LYS A 94 -1.54 13.88 -11.95
N THR A 95 -1.54 15.05 -11.31
CA THR A 95 -0.72 16.20 -11.71
C THR A 95 0.73 16.06 -11.26
N GLN A 96 1.01 15.17 -10.32
CA GLN A 96 2.35 14.93 -9.83
C GLN A 96 3.14 13.98 -10.73
N ASN A 97 4.46 14.20 -10.79
CA ASN A 97 5.41 13.36 -11.54
C ASN A 97 5.70 12.01 -10.86
N TRP A 98 5.05 11.72 -9.74
CA TRP A 98 5.19 10.47 -8.99
C TRP A 98 3.82 9.95 -8.56
N ASN A 99 3.77 8.66 -8.31
CA ASN A 99 2.59 8.02 -7.75
C ASN A 99 2.81 7.83 -6.24
N SER A 100 1.96 8.44 -5.41
CA SER A 100 1.93 8.27 -3.95
C SER A 100 0.99 7.16 -3.50
N ASN A 101 0.20 6.56 -4.41
CA ASN A 101 -0.73 5.50 -4.04
C ASN A 101 0.02 4.29 -3.47
N ILE A 102 -0.60 3.67 -2.47
CA ILE A 102 -0.10 2.42 -1.90
C ILE A 102 -0.31 1.30 -2.92
N SER A 103 0.75 0.56 -3.21
CA SER A 103 0.65 -0.64 -4.03
C SER A 103 1.75 -1.64 -3.70
N VAL A 104 1.43 -2.91 -3.85
CA VAL A 104 2.37 -4.02 -3.73
C VAL A 104 2.27 -4.88 -4.99
N ASN A 105 3.42 -5.09 -5.64
CA ASN A 105 3.57 -6.05 -6.73
C ASN A 105 4.54 -7.13 -6.27
N ARG A 106 4.14 -8.40 -6.36
CA ARG A 106 4.97 -9.51 -5.95
C ARG A 106 4.93 -10.64 -6.97
N PHE A 107 6.12 -11.09 -7.36
CA PHE A 107 6.34 -12.25 -8.20
C PHE A 107 6.99 -13.32 -7.35
N ASN A 108 6.42 -14.51 -7.33
CA ASN A 108 6.98 -15.67 -6.65
C ASN A 108 7.33 -16.73 -7.69
N LEU A 109 8.43 -17.41 -7.45
CA LEU A 109 8.88 -18.55 -8.26
C LEU A 109 9.31 -19.66 -7.32
N ARG A 110 8.92 -20.90 -7.65
CA ARG A 110 9.45 -22.10 -7.02
C ARG A 110 9.61 -23.20 -8.06
N THR A 111 10.76 -23.81 -8.04
CA THR A 111 11.11 -24.96 -8.90
C THR A 111 11.74 -26.03 -8.05
N ASN A 112 11.28 -27.26 -8.21
CA ASN A 112 11.89 -28.44 -7.61
C ASN A 112 12.17 -29.45 -8.73
N VAL A 113 13.37 -30.01 -8.74
CA VAL A 113 13.79 -31.02 -9.70
C VAL A 113 14.50 -32.14 -8.96
N ASP A 114 14.01 -33.37 -9.13
CA ASP A 114 14.65 -34.60 -8.69
C ASP A 114 15.06 -35.39 -9.90
N MET A 115 16.32 -35.78 -9.97
CA MET A 115 16.88 -36.56 -11.09
C MET A 115 17.63 -37.80 -10.60
N ASN A 116 17.14 -38.93 -10.97
CA ASN A 116 17.87 -40.20 -10.80
C ASN A 116 18.94 -40.33 -11.92
N VAL A 117 20.16 -39.86 -11.63
CA VAL A 117 21.29 -39.88 -12.59
C VAL A 117 21.72 -41.33 -12.89
N THR A 118 21.70 -42.14 -11.84
CA THR A 118 21.92 -43.60 -11.91
C THR A 118 20.87 -44.31 -11.06
N SER A 119 20.86 -45.62 -11.05
CA SER A 119 20.00 -46.44 -10.16
C SER A 119 20.32 -46.26 -8.68
N SER A 120 21.43 -45.61 -8.34
CA SER A 120 21.91 -45.41 -6.97
C SER A 120 22.19 -43.95 -6.63
N THR A 121 22.05 -43.03 -7.60
CA THR A 121 22.38 -41.60 -7.40
C THR A 121 21.16 -40.72 -7.68
N LEU A 122 20.69 -39.98 -6.66
CA LEU A 122 19.64 -38.97 -6.77
C LEU A 122 20.24 -37.58 -6.63
N LEU A 123 19.97 -36.72 -7.58
CA LEU A 123 20.21 -35.29 -7.47
C LEU A 123 18.88 -34.57 -7.19
N THR A 124 18.89 -33.66 -6.24
CA THR A 124 17.77 -32.77 -5.95
C THR A 124 18.24 -31.34 -6.13
N PHE A 125 17.45 -30.54 -6.88
CA PHE A 125 17.70 -29.14 -7.10
C PHE A 125 16.42 -28.36 -6.85
N ASN A 126 16.45 -27.47 -5.86
CA ASN A 126 15.32 -26.59 -5.52
C ASN A 126 15.76 -25.15 -5.65
N ILE A 127 14.95 -24.35 -6.34
CA ILE A 127 15.05 -22.90 -6.39
C ILE A 127 13.71 -22.33 -5.96
N GLY A 128 13.73 -21.38 -5.03
CA GLY A 128 12.57 -20.61 -4.64
C GLY A 128 12.94 -19.15 -4.45
N GLY A 129 11.96 -18.27 -4.56
CA GLY A 129 12.21 -16.87 -4.28
C GLY A 129 11.06 -15.96 -4.67
N TYR A 130 11.26 -14.68 -4.39
CA TYR A 130 10.33 -13.66 -4.81
C TYR A 130 11.03 -12.33 -5.12
N LEU A 131 10.34 -11.55 -5.95
CA LEU A 131 10.59 -10.14 -6.16
C LEU A 131 9.35 -9.38 -5.72
N GLN A 132 9.48 -8.42 -4.80
CA GLN A 132 8.40 -7.60 -4.32
C GLN A 132 8.76 -6.13 -4.49
N GLN A 133 7.83 -5.36 -5.03
CA GLN A 133 7.92 -3.91 -5.11
C GLN A 133 6.74 -3.31 -4.35
N ARG A 134 7.04 -2.40 -3.44
CA ARG A 134 6.06 -1.62 -2.67
C ARG A 134 6.21 -0.15 -2.98
N ASN A 135 5.10 0.51 -3.24
CA ASN A 135 5.00 1.96 -3.32
C ASN A 135 4.09 2.46 -2.19
N ALA A 136 4.41 3.61 -1.63
CA ALA A 136 3.61 4.24 -0.58
C ALA A 136 3.83 5.76 -0.60
N PRO A 137 2.92 6.57 -0.03
CA PRO A 137 3.19 7.98 0.23
C PRO A 137 4.40 8.12 1.17
N LYS A 138 5.04 9.27 1.13
CA LYS A 138 6.20 9.56 2.01
C LYS A 138 5.78 9.57 3.48
N ASP A 139 4.67 10.20 3.79
CA ASP A 139 4.11 10.20 5.14
C ASP A 139 3.43 8.87 5.46
N GLY A 140 3.46 8.46 6.73
CA GLY A 140 2.83 7.24 7.16
C GLY A 140 1.31 7.26 6.93
N ILE A 141 0.72 6.10 6.68
CA ILE A 141 -0.72 6.01 6.49
C ILE A 141 -1.48 6.46 7.75
N ASP A 142 -0.95 6.14 8.92
CA ASP A 142 -1.54 6.54 10.21
C ASP A 142 -1.50 8.06 10.39
N ASP A 143 -0.42 8.72 9.92
CA ASP A 143 -0.29 10.18 9.97
C ASP A 143 -1.29 10.85 9.01
N ILE A 144 -1.50 10.28 7.83
CA ILE A 144 -2.44 10.79 6.82
C ILE A 144 -3.87 10.67 7.33
N PHE A 145 -4.27 9.49 7.81
CA PHE A 145 -5.60 9.29 8.38
C PHE A 145 -5.78 10.07 9.68
N GLY A 146 -4.75 10.16 10.52
CA GLY A 146 -4.77 10.99 11.72
C GLY A 146 -5.01 12.47 11.41
N ALA A 147 -4.44 12.99 10.31
CA ALA A 147 -4.74 14.33 9.83
C ALA A 147 -6.19 14.45 9.33
N ALA A 148 -6.69 13.46 8.59
CA ALA A 148 -8.06 13.44 8.07
C ALA A 148 -9.11 13.39 9.18
N PHE A 149 -8.87 12.63 10.25
CA PHE A 149 -9.77 12.58 11.42
C PHE A 149 -9.80 13.88 12.25
N LYS A 150 -8.76 14.69 12.16
CA LYS A 150 -8.67 15.99 12.87
C LYS A 150 -9.13 17.17 12.03
N ALA A 151 -9.14 17.01 10.71
CA ALA A 151 -9.53 18.08 9.80
C ALA A 151 -11.04 18.33 9.87
N THR A 152 -11.42 19.60 10.02
CA THR A 152 -12.84 19.99 9.99
C THR A 152 -13.33 20.10 8.54
N PRO A 153 -14.61 19.83 8.25
CA PRO A 153 -15.13 19.85 6.89
C PRO A 153 -15.05 21.24 6.23
N TYR A 154 -15.03 22.30 7.03
CA TYR A 154 -14.98 23.70 6.57
C TYR A 154 -13.56 24.31 6.60
N MET A 155 -12.53 23.51 6.85
CA MET A 155 -11.15 24.00 7.08
C MET A 155 -10.60 24.77 5.87
N VAL A 156 -10.57 24.13 4.72
CA VAL A 156 -10.13 24.68 3.43
C VAL A 156 -10.71 23.82 2.30
N PRO A 157 -10.82 24.35 1.05
CA PRO A 157 -11.14 23.49 -0.09
C PRO A 157 -10.06 22.44 -0.32
N LEU A 158 -10.37 21.38 -1.06
CA LEU A 158 -9.41 20.33 -1.37
C LEU A 158 -8.24 20.88 -2.20
N ILE A 159 -8.55 21.58 -3.27
CA ILE A 159 -7.65 22.30 -4.19
C ILE A 159 -8.42 23.52 -4.69
N TYR A 160 -7.75 24.66 -4.86
CA TYR A 160 -8.34 25.82 -5.53
C TYR A 160 -8.58 25.55 -7.02
N GLU A 161 -9.50 26.28 -7.67
CA GLU A 161 -9.80 26.14 -9.11
C GLU A 161 -8.56 26.32 -9.99
N ASN A 162 -7.60 27.12 -9.56
CA ASN A 162 -6.32 27.33 -10.25
C ASN A 162 -5.30 26.19 -10.01
N GLY A 163 -5.67 25.12 -9.29
CA GLY A 163 -4.83 23.98 -8.95
C GLY A 163 -3.86 24.20 -7.78
N ALA A 164 -3.93 25.34 -7.10
CA ALA A 164 -3.06 25.60 -5.95
C ALA A 164 -3.60 24.91 -4.68
N LEU A 165 -2.67 24.49 -3.82
CA LEU A 165 -3.03 23.91 -2.52
C LEU A 165 -3.39 25.02 -1.53
N PRO A 166 -4.55 24.95 -0.88
CA PRO A 166 -4.93 25.89 0.14
C PRO A 166 -4.10 25.68 1.41
N LYS A 167 -3.70 26.78 2.04
CA LYS A 167 -3.02 26.76 3.33
C LYS A 167 -4.04 26.47 4.44
N PRO A 168 -3.94 25.34 5.16
CA PRO A 168 -4.84 25.07 6.26
C PRO A 168 -4.66 26.10 7.38
N ARG A 169 -5.77 26.54 7.98
CA ARG A 169 -5.75 27.48 9.11
C ARG A 169 -5.34 26.78 10.39
N GLU A 170 -5.82 25.57 10.56
CA GLU A 170 -5.58 24.70 11.70
C GLU A 170 -5.33 23.28 11.17
N ASN A 171 -4.60 22.48 11.93
CA ASN A 171 -4.26 21.11 11.57
C ASN A 171 -3.43 20.99 10.26
N GLU A 172 -3.22 19.79 9.82
CA GLU A 172 -2.50 19.48 8.58
C GLU A 172 -3.50 19.17 7.47
N ASN A 173 -3.16 19.51 6.23
CA ASN A 173 -3.98 19.17 5.08
C ASN A 173 -3.78 17.67 4.70
N PRO A 174 -4.80 16.81 4.87
CA PRO A 174 -4.65 15.35 4.60
C PRO A 174 -4.32 15.04 3.14
N TRP A 175 -4.93 15.78 2.20
CA TRP A 175 -4.68 15.64 0.78
C TRP A 175 -3.24 15.97 0.42
N ALA A 176 -2.71 17.06 0.98
CA ALA A 176 -1.33 17.45 0.76
C ALA A 176 -0.35 16.43 1.35
N LYS A 177 -0.64 15.88 2.54
CA LYS A 177 0.16 14.79 3.13
C LYS A 177 0.17 13.56 2.24
N LEU A 178 -0.98 13.17 1.73
CA LEU A 178 -1.10 11.99 0.86
C LEU A 178 -0.39 12.18 -0.48
N THR A 179 -0.61 13.32 -1.14
CA THR A 179 -0.29 13.46 -2.57
C THR A 179 0.92 14.34 -2.86
N GLN A 180 1.25 15.29 -1.98
CA GLN A 180 2.24 16.35 -2.24
C GLN A 180 3.53 16.22 -1.42
N SER A 181 3.56 15.34 -0.42
CA SER A 181 4.74 15.18 0.46
C SER A 181 5.84 14.31 -0.14
N GLY A 182 5.56 13.57 -1.22
CA GLY A 182 6.50 12.67 -1.86
C GLY A 182 6.12 11.20 -1.78
N PHE A 183 7.10 10.31 -1.93
CA PHE A 183 6.85 8.87 -1.99
C PHE A 183 7.97 8.04 -1.37
N LYS A 184 7.63 6.80 -1.02
CA LYS A 184 8.56 5.72 -0.67
C LYS A 184 8.38 4.58 -1.65
N ARG A 185 9.49 4.08 -2.20
CA ARG A 185 9.53 2.85 -2.99
C ARG A 185 10.49 1.87 -2.35
N GLU A 186 10.06 0.66 -2.16
CA GLU A 186 10.87 -0.42 -1.62
C GLU A 186 10.82 -1.59 -2.60
N ALA A 187 12.00 -2.17 -2.83
CA ALA A 187 12.15 -3.39 -3.61
C ALA A 187 12.83 -4.44 -2.74
N GLU A 188 12.21 -5.60 -2.63
CA GLU A 188 12.72 -6.76 -1.92
C GLU A 188 12.91 -7.90 -2.88
N SER A 189 14.02 -8.61 -2.76
CA SER A 189 14.27 -9.85 -3.47
C SER A 189 14.78 -10.92 -2.53
N LYS A 190 14.26 -12.11 -2.67
CA LYS A 190 14.73 -13.30 -1.96
C LYS A 190 14.97 -14.41 -2.96
N LEU A 191 16.11 -15.07 -2.84
CA LEU A 191 16.46 -16.28 -3.56
C LEU A 191 16.88 -17.34 -2.54
N GLU A 192 16.30 -18.52 -2.66
CA GLU A 192 16.61 -19.70 -1.85
C GLU A 192 16.96 -20.82 -2.80
N THR A 193 18.13 -21.43 -2.62
CA THR A 193 18.58 -22.54 -3.44
C THR A 193 19.03 -23.70 -2.58
N LEU A 194 18.71 -24.89 -3.02
CA LEU A 194 19.19 -26.12 -2.42
C LEU A 194 19.62 -27.08 -3.51
N PHE A 195 20.83 -27.58 -3.39
CA PHE A 195 21.35 -28.68 -4.19
C PHE A 195 21.69 -29.82 -3.26
N ALA A 196 21.17 -31.01 -3.53
CA ALA A 196 21.49 -32.22 -2.76
C ALA A 196 21.88 -33.37 -3.67
N VAL A 197 22.83 -34.18 -3.22
CA VAL A 197 23.25 -35.43 -3.82
C VAL A 197 23.04 -36.53 -2.80
N GLU A 198 22.27 -37.54 -3.14
CA GLU A 198 22.11 -38.75 -2.35
C GLU A 198 22.65 -39.93 -3.13
N GLN A 199 23.59 -40.70 -2.53
CA GLN A 199 24.20 -41.88 -3.10
C GLN A 199 23.84 -43.09 -2.24
N ASP A 200 23.18 -44.08 -2.85
CA ASP A 200 22.97 -45.41 -2.25
C ASP A 200 24.25 -46.21 -2.39
N LEU A 201 24.79 -46.67 -1.29
CA LEU A 201 26.04 -47.46 -1.18
C LEU A 201 25.74 -48.90 -0.81
N LYS A 202 24.61 -49.45 -1.24
CA LYS A 202 24.23 -50.84 -1.00
C LYS A 202 25.23 -51.86 -1.52
N CYS A 203 26.11 -51.48 -2.46
CA CYS A 203 27.21 -52.29 -2.93
C CYS A 203 28.31 -52.49 -1.86
N ILE A 204 28.38 -51.62 -0.85
CA ILE A 204 29.34 -51.72 0.27
C ILE A 204 28.64 -52.35 1.48
N LEU A 205 27.45 -51.79 1.83
CA LEU A 205 26.66 -52.28 2.96
C LEU A 205 25.18 -52.09 2.67
N PRO A 206 24.32 -53.13 2.81
CA PRO A 206 22.89 -53.00 2.63
C PRO A 206 22.29 -51.90 3.54
N GLY A 207 21.56 -50.97 2.96
CA GLY A 207 20.94 -49.82 3.67
C GLY A 207 21.85 -48.63 3.91
N LEU A 208 23.10 -48.67 3.53
CA LEU A 208 24.03 -47.56 3.63
C LEU A 208 23.72 -46.50 2.55
N LYS A 209 23.53 -45.25 2.95
CA LYS A 209 23.37 -44.08 2.08
C LYS A 209 24.21 -42.92 2.57
N ILE A 210 24.71 -42.13 1.64
CA ILE A 210 25.37 -40.85 1.92
C ILE A 210 24.56 -39.74 1.26
N LYS A 211 24.35 -38.62 1.97
CA LYS A 211 23.68 -37.43 1.45
C LYS A 211 24.53 -36.21 1.72
N GLY A 212 24.85 -35.47 0.66
CA GLY A 212 25.44 -34.13 0.73
C GLY A 212 24.41 -33.09 0.36
N ILE A 213 24.37 -31.96 1.10
CA ILE A 213 23.45 -30.85 0.84
C ILE A 213 24.28 -29.59 0.82
N PHE A 214 24.04 -28.76 -0.20
CA PHE A 214 24.51 -27.38 -0.30
C PHE A 214 23.29 -26.47 -0.43
N SER A 215 23.22 -25.40 0.37
CA SER A 215 22.20 -24.38 0.24
C SER A 215 22.84 -23.01 0.18
N TYR A 216 22.21 -22.12 -0.61
CA TYR A 216 22.58 -20.72 -0.71
C TYR A 216 21.33 -19.87 -0.73
N ASP A 217 21.25 -18.92 0.21
CA ASP A 217 20.15 -17.99 0.33
C ASP A 217 20.65 -16.56 0.17
N TYR A 218 19.91 -15.80 -0.58
CA TYR A 218 20.18 -14.38 -0.80
C TYR A 218 18.93 -13.57 -0.48
N TYR A 219 19.12 -12.49 0.26
CA TYR A 219 18.08 -11.50 0.53
C TYR A 219 18.63 -10.11 0.30
N SER A 220 17.85 -9.30 -0.41
CA SER A 220 18.16 -7.88 -0.63
C SER A 220 16.90 -7.04 -0.44
N ARG A 221 17.08 -5.90 0.22
CA ARG A 221 16.05 -4.85 0.34
C ARG A 221 16.67 -3.51 0.01
N ASN A 222 16.09 -2.84 -0.95
CA ASN A 222 16.49 -1.51 -1.39
C ASN A 222 15.29 -0.57 -1.31
N GLY A 223 15.54 0.69 -0.96
CA GLY A 223 14.46 1.66 -0.86
C GLY A 223 14.89 3.04 -1.34
N VAL A 224 13.93 3.74 -1.93
CA VAL A 224 14.03 5.17 -2.25
C VAL A 224 12.95 5.90 -1.49
N ASN A 225 13.36 6.86 -0.67
CA ASN A 225 12.45 7.76 0.03
C ASN A 225 12.72 9.19 -0.48
N ARG A 226 11.73 9.79 -1.12
CA ARG A 226 11.81 11.16 -1.60
C ARG A 226 10.73 12.01 -0.95
N GLY A 227 11.15 13.06 -0.26
CA GLY A 227 10.27 14.02 0.39
C GLY A 227 10.29 15.37 -0.31
N LYS A 228 9.13 16.03 -0.31
CA LYS A 228 8.94 17.41 -0.75
C LYS A 228 8.05 18.10 0.28
N ALA A 229 8.37 19.34 0.63
CA ALA A 229 7.44 20.17 1.40
C ALA A 229 6.33 20.68 0.47
N PRO A 230 5.05 20.44 0.79
CA PRO A 230 3.94 21.03 0.03
C PRO A 230 4.04 22.56 0.01
N ARG A 231 3.72 23.14 -1.14
CA ARG A 231 3.61 24.61 -1.24
C ARG A 231 2.15 25.00 -1.10
N TYR A 232 1.85 25.80 -0.08
CA TYR A 232 0.52 26.28 0.21
C TYR A 232 0.36 27.74 -0.23
N TYR A 233 -0.86 28.07 -0.59
CA TYR A 233 -1.27 29.41 -1.00
C TYR A 233 -2.50 29.86 -0.17
N SER A 234 -2.62 31.15 0.06
CA SER A 234 -3.71 31.81 0.79
C SER A 234 -4.36 32.85 -0.09
#